data_dd24a6576e471a7237f0c6e9684e0008
#
_entry.id   dd24a6576e471a7237f0c6e9684e0008
#
_cell.length_a   1.000
_cell.length_b   1.000
_cell.length_c   1.000
_cell.angle_alpha   90.00
_cell.angle_beta   90.00
_cell.angle_gamma   90.00
#
_symmetry.space_group_name_H-M   'P 1'
#
loop_
_entity.id
_entity.type
_entity.pdbx_description
1 polymer ?
#
loop_
_entity_poly.entity_id
_entity_poly.type
_entity_poly.pdbx_seq_one_letter_code
_entity_poly.pdbx_strand_id
1 'polypeptide(L)'
;MKKSIAWICLLACLLMTACQGEVNDLPAEDTETAAQETETAPETEPSYVDALPEADYNGASFRSYGANTLNGMEYATLLQFSWGEQNGESCNDALYDRTAYLEEFYNVDFVETIEPGSVSSSKVLANIKAGDAAHDMIYGDVASFGYKMVLDGGVYPSDMIPGLQLDKPYWSAEMRQSLTIGDSFYFPTGAITPRYYGAAYLLMFNREIVTDMSLPDPLALTKEGKWTIDVMFDMMADAYVDLNGNGEVDQDDQIGFGYETLTAETLVLGCGYHYVENENGKMRATFDDENLVTLMQWMVQQYQQDGIILDGANGIDYGAMVEAGRVLFDSPCTFSMAAYRDYEYDFGMVPFPKENEMQDGYISYAQPWVVTVPYVPVTNTGDVLPMTGTLMDAMAAYGYEKVQPVIYDEVIMLKNTRDEASSEIVDMLYENVTIELASCIGLGGFTNKVQSMFTSQLGKTDITTLYAANRESIENFFVDLEAQFAELRSNLEAAQ
;
A
#
# COMPACT_ATOMS: atom_id res chain seq x y z
N MET A 1 33.19 22.58 12.36
CA MET A 1 33.18 23.03 10.97
C MET A 1 31.98 23.95 10.68
N LYS A 2 31.72 24.99 11.50
CA LYS A 2 30.60 25.94 11.36
C LYS A 2 31.06 27.40 11.18
N LYS A 3 32.21 27.64 10.55
CA LYS A 3 32.77 29.00 10.35
C LYS A 3 33.14 29.35 8.91
N SER A 4 32.83 28.53 7.91
CA SER A 4 33.22 28.79 6.51
C SER A 4 32.11 29.25 5.57
N ILE A 5 30.84 29.28 5.99
CA ILE A 5 29.71 29.63 5.13
C ILE A 5 29.32 31.13 5.23
N ALA A 6 29.78 31.83 6.27
CA ALA A 6 29.45 33.25 6.48
C ALA A 6 30.24 34.24 5.61
N TRP A 7 31.23 33.82 4.83
CA TRP A 7 32.08 34.71 4.03
C TRP A 7 31.75 34.77 2.54
N ILE A 8 30.91 33.90 2.03
CA ILE A 8 30.56 33.89 0.61
C ILE A 8 29.38 34.84 0.29
N CYS A 9 28.52 35.10 1.24
CA CYS A 9 27.40 36.05 1.05
C CYS A 9 27.77 37.55 1.14
N LEU A 10 28.97 37.88 1.64
CA LEU A 10 29.41 39.29 1.78
C LEU A 10 30.15 39.83 0.55
N LEU A 11 30.53 39.01 -0.43
CA LEU A 11 31.26 39.41 -1.62
C LEU A 11 30.34 39.71 -2.82
N ALA A 12 29.06 39.36 -2.75
CA ALA A 12 28.10 39.60 -3.82
C ALA A 12 27.40 41.00 -3.77
N CYS A 13 27.53 41.75 -2.66
CA CYS A 13 26.90 43.05 -2.48
C CYS A 13 27.79 44.25 -2.78
N LEU A 14 29.03 44.10 -3.30
CA LEU A 14 29.99 45.19 -3.50
C LEU A 14 30.35 45.49 -4.97
N LEU A 15 29.58 45.02 -5.94
CA LEU A 15 29.81 45.25 -7.37
C LEU A 15 28.70 45.96 -8.13
N MET A 16 27.78 46.68 -7.44
CA MET A 16 26.74 47.47 -8.11
C MET A 16 26.79 48.95 -7.68
N THR A 17 27.93 49.61 -7.80
CA THR A 17 27.98 51.08 -7.76
C THR A 17 29.12 51.56 -8.68
N ALA A 18 28.82 51.79 -9.94
CA ALA A 18 29.45 52.79 -10.78
C ALA A 18 28.92 52.73 -12.23
N CYS A 19 27.92 53.55 -12.55
CA CYS A 19 27.86 54.26 -13.82
C CYS A 19 26.77 55.32 -13.69
N GLN A 20 27.23 56.57 -13.36
CA GLN A 20 26.48 57.81 -13.65
C GLN A 20 26.86 58.25 -15.05
N GLY A 21 25.86 58.58 -15.85
CA GLY A 21 25.99 59.15 -17.18
C GLY A 21 24.67 59.87 -17.55
N GLU A 22 24.72 61.14 -17.39
CA GLU A 22 24.01 62.30 -17.97
C GLU A 22 22.56 62.20 -18.51
N VAL A 23 21.80 63.20 -18.02
CA VAL A 23 20.46 63.64 -18.28
C VAL A 23 20.30 64.12 -19.74
N ASN A 24 19.16 63.74 -20.38
CA ASN A 24 18.53 64.58 -21.38
C ASN A 24 16.98 64.47 -21.27
N ASP A 25 16.35 65.62 -21.11
CA ASP A 25 14.91 65.85 -21.03
C ASP A 25 14.14 65.40 -22.27
N LEU A 26 12.99 64.77 -22.07
CA LEU A 26 11.76 64.86 -22.88
C LEU A 26 10.53 64.34 -22.09
N PRO A 27 9.27 64.68 -22.46
CA PRO A 27 8.24 65.08 -21.51
C PRO A 27 7.33 64.00 -21.01
N ALA A 28 6.60 64.36 -19.93
CA ALA A 28 5.69 63.53 -19.16
C ALA A 28 4.58 62.92 -20.02
N GLU A 29 4.40 61.59 -19.87
CA GLU A 29 3.16 60.86 -20.16
C GLU A 29 2.74 60.02 -18.95
N ASP A 30 1.46 59.85 -18.82
CA ASP A 30 0.66 59.45 -17.69
C ASP A 30 1.16 58.21 -16.90
N THR A 31 1.22 58.35 -15.59
CA THR A 31 1.40 57.28 -14.62
C THR A 31 0.14 56.42 -14.52
N GLU A 32 0.12 55.29 -15.22
CA GLU A 32 -0.69 54.15 -14.78
C GLU A 32 -0.03 53.51 -13.56
N THR A 33 -0.76 53.50 -12.45
CA THR A 33 -0.40 52.88 -11.18
C THR A 33 -0.38 51.35 -11.39
N ALA A 34 0.81 50.78 -11.51
CA ALA A 34 0.98 49.35 -11.44
C ALA A 34 0.55 48.87 -10.03
N ALA A 35 -0.53 48.12 -9.98
CA ALA A 35 -0.93 47.41 -8.79
C ALA A 35 0.20 46.44 -8.40
N GLN A 36 0.76 46.60 -7.20
CA GLN A 36 1.58 45.58 -6.58
C GLN A 36 0.70 44.33 -6.39
N GLU A 37 0.96 43.30 -7.17
CA GLU A 37 0.50 41.97 -6.84
C GLU A 37 1.17 41.59 -5.50
N THR A 38 0.38 41.59 -4.46
CA THR A 38 0.75 40.96 -3.17
C THR A 38 0.82 39.50 -3.47
N GLU A 39 2.02 38.94 -3.51
CA GLU A 39 2.21 37.48 -3.35
C GLU A 39 1.47 37.08 -2.07
N THR A 40 0.32 36.46 -2.23
CA THR A 40 -0.34 35.74 -1.15
C THR A 40 0.59 34.58 -0.78
N ALA A 41 1.06 34.58 0.47
CA ALA A 41 1.75 33.42 1.04
C ALA A 41 0.89 32.16 0.74
N PRO A 42 1.51 31.02 0.39
CA PRO A 42 0.74 29.79 0.18
C PRO A 42 -0.12 29.56 1.42
N GLU A 43 -1.43 29.37 1.21
CA GLU A 43 -2.34 28.95 2.27
C GLU A 43 -1.79 27.63 2.81
N THR A 44 -1.32 27.63 4.05
CA THR A 44 -0.98 26.39 4.74
C THR A 44 -2.26 25.59 4.87
N GLU A 45 -2.26 24.36 4.37
CA GLU A 45 -3.38 23.44 4.57
C GLU A 45 -3.73 23.35 6.06
N PRO A 46 -5.02 23.33 6.41
CA PRO A 46 -5.44 23.28 7.81
C PRO A 46 -4.94 21.98 8.45
N SER A 47 -4.33 22.05 9.63
CA SER A 47 -3.93 20.88 10.40
C SER A 47 -5.16 20.07 10.80
N TYR A 48 -5.15 18.77 10.50
CA TYR A 48 -6.20 17.84 10.91
C TYR A 48 -6.10 17.53 12.41
N VAL A 49 -4.89 17.57 12.96
CA VAL A 49 -4.65 17.41 14.40
C VAL A 49 -5.22 18.57 15.19
N ASP A 50 -5.03 19.81 14.71
CA ASP A 50 -5.58 21.01 15.34
C ASP A 50 -7.12 21.10 15.21
N ALA A 51 -7.70 20.38 14.26
CA ALA A 51 -9.14 20.32 14.01
C ALA A 51 -9.84 19.14 14.71
N LEU A 52 -9.14 18.37 15.53
CA LEU A 52 -9.73 17.26 16.29
C LEU A 52 -10.86 17.75 17.19
N PRO A 53 -11.98 17.02 17.28
CA PRO A 53 -13.08 17.40 18.15
C PRO A 53 -12.65 17.30 19.63
N GLU A 54 -12.97 18.32 20.44
CA GLU A 54 -12.74 18.27 21.87
C GLU A 54 -13.67 17.25 22.54
N ALA A 55 -13.09 16.37 23.35
CA ALA A 55 -13.82 15.44 24.21
C ALA A 55 -12.96 15.12 25.44
N ASP A 56 -13.62 14.71 26.53
CA ASP A 56 -12.96 14.26 27.77
C ASP A 56 -13.59 12.92 28.17
N TYR A 57 -12.79 11.87 28.12
CA TYR A 57 -13.24 10.50 28.45
C TYR A 57 -12.99 10.14 29.93
N ASN A 58 -12.60 11.12 30.77
CA ASN A 58 -12.49 10.97 32.23
C ASN A 58 -11.59 9.81 32.66
N GLY A 59 -10.50 9.56 31.97
CA GLY A 59 -9.57 8.47 32.25
C GLY A 59 -10.13 7.08 31.86
N ALA A 60 -11.07 7.01 30.93
CA ALA A 60 -11.52 5.73 30.39
C ALA A 60 -10.37 4.99 29.69
N SER A 61 -10.37 3.66 29.75
CA SER A 61 -9.41 2.88 29.00
C SER A 61 -9.92 2.61 27.58
N PHE A 62 -9.07 2.87 26.57
CA PHE A 62 -9.26 2.43 25.19
C PHE A 62 -8.40 1.19 24.94
N ARG A 63 -9.05 0.06 24.75
CA ARG A 63 -8.41 -1.28 24.73
C ARG A 63 -8.28 -1.78 23.32
N SER A 64 -7.03 -1.84 22.82
CA SER A 64 -6.72 -2.44 21.54
C SER A 64 -6.16 -3.86 21.67
N TYR A 65 -6.36 -4.69 20.64
CA TYR A 65 -5.90 -6.06 20.59
C TYR A 65 -5.35 -6.41 19.20
N GLY A 66 -4.17 -6.98 19.16
CA GLY A 66 -3.51 -7.39 17.93
C GLY A 66 -2.44 -8.44 18.15
N ALA A 67 -1.55 -8.61 17.19
CA ALA A 67 -0.47 -9.59 17.23
C ALA A 67 0.87 -8.97 16.86
N ASN A 68 1.98 -9.62 17.28
CA ASN A 68 3.33 -9.20 16.93
C ASN A 68 3.89 -9.89 15.69
N THR A 69 3.17 -10.87 15.13
CA THR A 69 3.56 -11.52 13.88
C THR A 69 2.40 -11.51 12.89
N LEU A 70 2.73 -11.53 11.62
CA LEU A 70 1.82 -11.82 10.53
C LEU A 70 2.40 -12.96 9.72
N ASN A 71 1.65 -14.06 9.57
CA ASN A 71 2.08 -15.25 8.83
C ASN A 71 3.48 -15.77 9.23
N GLY A 72 3.84 -15.62 10.52
CA GLY A 72 5.12 -16.06 11.07
C GLY A 72 6.30 -15.10 10.89
N MET A 73 6.07 -13.94 10.28
CA MET A 73 7.08 -12.88 10.13
C MET A 73 6.96 -11.87 11.26
N GLU A 74 8.07 -11.58 11.94
CA GLU A 74 8.11 -10.57 12.99
C GLU A 74 8.32 -9.18 12.38
N TYR A 75 7.30 -8.32 12.46
CA TYR A 75 7.37 -6.92 12.05
C TYR A 75 6.98 -6.04 13.23
N ALA A 76 7.73 -6.16 14.32
CA ALA A 76 7.36 -5.63 15.63
C ALA A 76 6.87 -4.18 15.58
N THR A 77 7.58 -3.29 14.90
CA THR A 77 7.26 -1.86 14.88
C THR A 77 6.04 -1.52 14.03
N LEU A 78 5.83 -2.22 12.91
CA LEU A 78 4.78 -1.88 11.94
C LEU A 78 3.43 -2.52 12.25
N LEU A 79 3.36 -3.43 13.22
CA LEU A 79 2.15 -4.14 13.59
C LEU A 79 1.37 -3.47 14.73
N GLN A 80 2.03 -2.66 15.52
CA GLN A 80 1.46 -2.06 16.72
C GLN A 80 0.80 -0.73 16.39
N PHE A 81 -0.33 -0.45 17.05
CA PHE A 81 -1.03 0.82 16.92
C PHE A 81 -0.60 1.83 17.99
N SER A 82 0.01 1.36 19.08
CA SER A 82 0.55 2.19 20.16
C SER A 82 1.88 1.65 20.67
N TRP A 83 2.67 2.49 21.34
CA TRP A 83 3.92 2.11 21.99
C TRP A 83 3.99 2.63 23.40
N GLY A 84 4.45 1.77 24.30
CA GLY A 84 4.55 2.09 25.73
C GLY A 84 5.76 2.95 26.10
N GLU A 85 6.81 3.00 25.26
CA GLU A 85 8.04 3.77 25.51
C GLU A 85 8.79 4.10 24.23
N GLN A 86 9.52 5.23 24.24
CA GLN A 86 10.44 5.56 23.15
C GLN A 86 11.70 4.70 23.23
N ASN A 87 12.23 4.28 22.09
CA ASN A 87 13.43 3.43 22.02
C ASN A 87 14.51 3.98 21.08
N GLY A 88 14.27 5.15 20.45
CA GLY A 88 15.18 5.81 19.51
C GLY A 88 15.00 5.37 18.05
N GLU A 89 14.05 4.48 17.76
CA GLU A 89 13.62 4.15 16.40
C GLU A 89 12.55 5.15 15.98
N SER A 90 12.73 5.82 14.84
CA SER A 90 11.90 6.97 14.44
C SER A 90 10.41 6.64 14.35
N CYS A 91 10.05 5.53 13.71
CA CYS A 91 8.65 5.12 13.58
C CYS A 91 8.03 4.74 14.92
N ASN A 92 8.77 4.03 15.77
CA ASN A 92 8.36 3.70 17.14
C ASN A 92 8.10 4.97 17.96
N ASP A 93 9.03 5.90 17.92
CA ASP A 93 8.94 7.13 18.69
C ASP A 93 7.78 8.02 18.21
N ALA A 94 7.50 8.06 16.89
CA ALA A 94 6.35 8.76 16.35
C ALA A 94 5.01 8.12 16.76
N LEU A 95 4.93 6.79 16.87
CA LEU A 95 3.75 6.08 17.37
C LEU A 95 3.56 6.30 18.88
N TYR A 96 4.65 6.32 19.65
CA TYR A 96 4.61 6.69 21.08
C TYR A 96 4.09 8.11 21.26
N ASP A 97 4.63 9.07 20.50
CA ASP A 97 4.21 10.48 20.58
C ASP A 97 2.73 10.66 20.23
N ARG A 98 2.23 9.91 19.22
CA ARG A 98 0.79 9.87 18.90
C ARG A 98 -0.03 9.41 20.08
N THR A 99 0.37 8.28 20.68
CA THR A 99 -0.35 7.72 21.83
C THR A 99 -0.37 8.70 23.00
N ALA A 100 0.80 9.23 23.39
CA ALA A 100 0.91 10.19 24.50
C ALA A 100 0.11 11.48 24.25
N TYR A 101 0.12 12.00 23.01
CA TYR A 101 -0.68 13.16 22.64
C TYR A 101 -2.19 12.91 22.81
N LEU A 102 -2.68 11.76 22.31
CA LEU A 102 -4.11 11.44 22.36
C LEU A 102 -4.57 11.10 23.77
N GLU A 103 -3.73 10.48 24.61
CA GLU A 103 -4.02 10.26 26.03
C GLU A 103 -4.21 11.58 26.79
N GLU A 104 -3.32 12.55 26.56
CA GLU A 104 -3.43 13.88 27.18
C GLU A 104 -4.63 14.65 26.63
N PHE A 105 -4.81 14.68 25.29
CA PHE A 105 -5.86 15.47 24.63
C PHE A 105 -7.27 15.01 24.99
N TYR A 106 -7.50 13.70 25.06
CA TYR A 106 -8.81 13.10 25.31
C TYR A 106 -9.01 12.62 26.75
N ASN A 107 -8.00 12.74 27.62
CA ASN A 107 -8.03 12.17 28.97
C ASN A 107 -8.48 10.69 28.94
N VAL A 108 -7.75 9.88 28.19
CA VAL A 108 -7.99 8.45 27.95
C VAL A 108 -6.70 7.66 28.21
N ASP A 109 -6.80 6.39 28.59
CA ASP A 109 -5.67 5.46 28.79
C ASP A 109 -5.65 4.41 27.69
N PHE A 110 -4.60 4.39 26.84
CA PHE A 110 -4.43 3.41 25.78
C PHE A 110 -3.86 2.13 26.35
N VAL A 111 -4.62 1.05 26.26
CA VAL A 111 -4.24 -0.30 26.73
C VAL A 111 -4.15 -1.24 25.57
N GLU A 112 -2.95 -1.48 25.06
CA GLU A 112 -2.71 -2.41 23.96
C GLU A 112 -2.37 -3.81 24.47
N THR A 113 -3.05 -4.82 23.93
CA THR A 113 -2.75 -6.23 24.17
C THR A 113 -2.20 -6.86 22.89
N ILE A 114 -0.94 -7.30 22.94
CA ILE A 114 -0.25 -7.94 21.83
C ILE A 114 -0.22 -9.43 22.05
N GLU A 115 -0.86 -10.19 21.16
CA GLU A 115 -0.80 -11.67 21.17
C GLU A 115 0.53 -12.15 20.54
N PRO A 116 1.27 -13.06 21.16
CA PRO A 116 2.38 -13.73 20.51
C PRO A 116 1.89 -14.59 19.33
N GLY A 117 2.43 -14.36 18.15
CA GLY A 117 1.98 -15.02 16.93
C GLY A 117 0.88 -14.24 16.20
N SER A 118 0.10 -14.91 15.37
CA SER A 118 -0.98 -14.28 14.60
C SER A 118 -2.29 -14.25 15.39
N VAL A 119 -3.10 -13.18 15.19
CA VAL A 119 -4.44 -13.07 15.80
C VAL A 119 -5.35 -14.16 15.23
N SER A 120 -5.98 -14.93 16.12
CA SER A 120 -6.96 -15.95 15.73
C SER A 120 -8.36 -15.36 15.64
N SER A 121 -8.88 -15.17 14.44
CA SER A 121 -10.28 -14.74 14.21
C SER A 121 -11.30 -15.62 14.93
N SER A 122 -11.08 -16.94 14.96
CA SER A 122 -11.99 -17.88 15.63
C SER A 122 -12.02 -17.69 17.15
N LYS A 123 -10.87 -17.41 17.80
CA LYS A 123 -10.78 -17.11 19.25
C LYS A 123 -11.50 -15.80 19.56
N VAL A 124 -11.24 -14.78 18.79
CA VAL A 124 -11.85 -13.45 18.96
C VAL A 124 -13.36 -13.51 18.77
N LEU A 125 -13.84 -14.19 17.72
CA LEU A 125 -15.28 -14.37 17.45
C LEU A 125 -15.97 -15.16 18.57
N ALA A 126 -15.32 -16.16 19.14
CA ALA A 126 -15.89 -16.90 20.26
C ALA A 126 -16.11 -16.00 21.49
N ASN A 127 -15.16 -15.10 21.79
CA ASN A 127 -15.29 -14.13 22.87
C ASN A 127 -16.42 -13.11 22.59
N ILE A 128 -16.48 -12.54 21.38
CA ILE A 128 -17.54 -11.61 20.97
C ILE A 128 -18.92 -12.27 21.08
N LYS A 129 -19.07 -13.49 20.57
CA LYS A 129 -20.32 -14.26 20.65
C LYS A 129 -20.73 -14.64 22.09
N ALA A 130 -19.75 -14.70 23.00
CA ALA A 130 -20.02 -14.87 24.44
C ALA A 130 -20.40 -13.54 25.12
N GLY A 131 -20.42 -12.42 24.43
CA GLY A 131 -20.68 -11.09 24.97
C GLY A 131 -19.51 -10.48 25.72
N ASP A 132 -18.28 -10.97 25.48
CA ASP A 132 -17.07 -10.42 26.09
C ASP A 132 -16.67 -9.13 25.38
N ALA A 133 -16.79 -8.01 26.09
CA ALA A 133 -16.40 -6.67 25.65
C ALA A 133 -14.97 -6.33 26.12
N ALA A 134 -14.02 -7.26 25.97
CA ALA A 134 -12.65 -7.09 26.45
C ALA A 134 -11.85 -6.06 25.66
N HIS A 135 -12.19 -5.82 24.41
CA HIS A 135 -11.44 -4.94 23.49
C HIS A 135 -12.37 -3.98 22.77
N ASP A 136 -11.92 -2.74 22.61
CA ASP A 136 -12.66 -1.67 21.92
C ASP A 136 -12.27 -1.61 20.44
N MET A 137 -11.02 -1.95 20.12
CA MET A 137 -10.50 -2.06 18.77
C MET A 137 -9.67 -3.36 18.63
N ILE A 138 -9.82 -4.03 17.51
CA ILE A 138 -9.01 -5.20 17.15
C ILE A 138 -8.40 -4.93 15.78
N TYR A 139 -7.14 -5.27 15.58
CA TYR A 139 -6.51 -5.12 14.27
C TYR A 139 -5.97 -6.45 13.73
N GLY A 140 -6.10 -6.62 12.43
CA GLY A 140 -5.69 -7.81 11.71
C GLY A 140 -5.69 -7.57 10.20
N ASP A 141 -5.23 -8.55 9.44
CA ASP A 141 -5.21 -8.46 7.98
C ASP A 141 -6.64 -8.47 7.38
N VAL A 142 -6.76 -7.94 6.16
CA VAL A 142 -8.06 -7.85 5.46
C VAL A 142 -8.59 -9.22 5.07
N ALA A 143 -7.74 -10.09 4.51
CA ALA A 143 -8.16 -11.34 3.88
C ALA A 143 -8.45 -12.46 4.89
N SER A 144 -7.46 -12.84 5.71
CA SER A 144 -7.60 -14.03 6.58
C SER A 144 -8.37 -13.75 7.86
N PHE A 145 -8.11 -12.57 8.47
CA PHE A 145 -8.74 -12.19 9.72
C PHE A 145 -10.06 -11.45 9.48
N GLY A 146 -10.01 -10.34 8.73
CA GLY A 146 -11.11 -9.39 8.63
C GLY A 146 -12.31 -9.95 7.90
N TYR A 147 -12.12 -10.55 6.75
CA TYR A 147 -13.22 -11.14 5.97
C TYR A 147 -14.01 -12.17 6.80
N LYS A 148 -13.30 -13.00 7.57
CA LYS A 148 -13.97 -13.95 8.48
C LYS A 148 -14.70 -13.25 9.63
N MET A 149 -14.12 -12.19 10.22
CA MET A 149 -14.78 -11.42 11.27
C MET A 149 -16.09 -10.79 10.80
N VAL A 150 -16.09 -10.28 9.57
CA VAL A 150 -17.29 -9.69 8.93
C VAL A 150 -18.36 -10.74 8.67
N LEU A 151 -18.02 -11.84 7.98
CA LEU A 151 -18.98 -12.89 7.65
C LEU A 151 -19.65 -13.52 8.87
N ASP A 152 -18.93 -13.64 9.97
CA ASP A 152 -19.44 -14.17 11.24
C ASP A 152 -20.20 -13.10 12.08
N GLY A 153 -20.33 -11.85 11.58
CA GLY A 153 -21.07 -10.76 12.23
C GLY A 153 -20.41 -10.26 13.51
N GLY A 154 -19.07 -10.34 13.61
CA GLY A 154 -18.32 -9.99 14.81
C GLY A 154 -18.00 -8.52 14.93
N VAL A 155 -18.10 -7.73 13.85
CA VAL A 155 -17.64 -6.34 13.79
C VAL A 155 -18.66 -5.42 13.14
N TYR A 156 -18.59 -4.13 13.49
CA TYR A 156 -19.40 -3.08 12.87
C TYR A 156 -18.89 -2.75 11.46
N PRO A 157 -19.80 -2.41 10.51
CA PRO A 157 -19.40 -1.64 9.33
C PRO A 157 -18.79 -0.31 9.77
N SER A 158 -17.71 0.09 9.16
CA SER A 158 -16.96 1.30 9.54
C SER A 158 -17.79 2.58 9.36
N ASP A 159 -18.69 2.60 8.38
CA ASP A 159 -19.61 3.71 8.12
C ASP A 159 -20.76 3.81 9.14
N MET A 160 -20.95 2.80 10.00
CA MET A 160 -21.88 2.82 11.12
C MET A 160 -21.23 3.21 12.46
N ILE A 161 -19.93 3.49 12.49
CA ILE A 161 -19.21 3.85 13.71
C ILE A 161 -19.25 5.38 13.89
N PRO A 162 -19.96 5.90 14.92
CA PRO A 162 -20.04 7.34 15.16
C PRO A 162 -18.66 7.92 15.46
N GLY A 163 -18.36 9.09 14.87
CA GLY A 163 -17.07 9.78 15.06
C GLY A 163 -16.01 9.45 14.01
N LEU A 164 -16.20 8.40 13.22
CA LEU A 164 -15.29 8.04 12.13
C LEU A 164 -15.61 8.87 10.87
N GLN A 165 -14.64 9.65 10.37
CA GLN A 165 -14.80 10.58 9.25
C GLN A 165 -14.13 10.03 7.99
N LEU A 166 -14.69 8.96 7.40
CA LEU A 166 -14.11 8.20 6.28
C LEU A 166 -13.91 9.00 4.97
N ASP A 167 -14.42 10.22 4.88
CA ASP A 167 -14.25 11.14 3.75
C ASP A 167 -13.00 12.03 3.87
N LYS A 168 -12.29 11.96 4.99
CA LYS A 168 -11.06 12.71 5.21
C LYS A 168 -9.86 12.06 4.50
N PRO A 169 -8.84 12.86 4.09
CA PRO A 169 -7.70 12.35 3.30
C PRO A 169 -6.78 11.38 4.06
N TYR A 170 -6.88 11.31 5.35
CA TYR A 170 -6.15 10.31 6.15
C TYR A 170 -6.77 8.90 6.12
N TRP A 171 -7.93 8.76 5.47
CA TRP A 171 -8.53 7.47 5.09
C TRP A 171 -8.43 7.26 3.58
N SER A 172 -8.09 6.06 3.14
CA SER A 172 -7.99 5.74 1.72
C SER A 172 -9.36 5.66 1.05
N ALA A 173 -9.66 6.62 0.17
CA ALA A 173 -10.86 6.59 -0.65
C ALA A 173 -10.84 5.44 -1.66
N GLU A 174 -9.67 5.12 -2.21
CA GLU A 174 -9.44 4.03 -3.16
C GLU A 174 -9.77 2.67 -2.53
N MET A 175 -9.20 2.39 -1.35
CA MET A 175 -9.50 1.15 -0.61
C MET A 175 -10.97 1.06 -0.21
N ARG A 176 -11.59 2.19 0.14
CA ARG A 176 -13.03 2.21 0.43
C ARG A 176 -13.86 1.85 -0.79
N GLN A 177 -13.53 2.40 -1.95
CA GLN A 177 -14.22 2.07 -3.20
C GLN A 177 -14.05 0.59 -3.54
N SER A 178 -12.83 0.06 -3.47
CA SER A 178 -12.50 -1.33 -3.84
C SER A 178 -13.12 -2.35 -2.88
N LEU A 179 -13.20 -2.06 -1.57
CA LEU A 179 -13.59 -3.01 -0.53
C LEU A 179 -15.03 -2.83 -0.01
N THR A 180 -15.83 -1.92 -0.56
CA THR A 180 -17.26 -1.80 -0.20
C THR A 180 -18.06 -2.91 -0.87
N ILE A 181 -18.89 -3.63 -0.09
CA ILE A 181 -19.77 -4.69 -0.58
C ILE A 181 -21.22 -4.32 -0.25
N GLY A 182 -22.06 -4.21 -1.26
CA GLY A 182 -23.39 -3.62 -1.10
C GLY A 182 -23.29 -2.19 -0.57
N ASP A 183 -23.97 -1.89 0.51
CA ASP A 183 -23.93 -0.58 1.19
C ASP A 183 -23.01 -0.60 2.43
N SER A 184 -22.10 -1.57 2.55
CA SER A 184 -21.33 -1.79 3.77
C SER A 184 -19.82 -1.75 3.51
N PHE A 185 -19.10 -0.97 4.33
CA PHE A 185 -17.66 -0.88 4.33
C PHE A 185 -17.09 -1.28 5.70
N TYR A 186 -16.21 -2.28 5.74
CA TYR A 186 -15.69 -2.86 6.99
C TYR A 186 -14.18 -2.71 7.19
N PHE A 187 -13.45 -2.15 6.23
CA PHE A 187 -12.00 -2.22 6.17
C PHE A 187 -11.35 -0.82 6.14
N PRO A 188 -11.49 -0.02 7.23
CA PRO A 188 -11.01 1.36 7.26
C PRO A 188 -9.48 1.37 7.17
N THR A 189 -9.00 1.70 5.99
CA THR A 189 -7.59 1.69 5.62
C THR A 189 -7.09 3.11 5.50
N GLY A 190 -5.90 3.40 6.01
CA GLY A 190 -5.31 4.74 5.96
C GLY A 190 -4.18 4.94 6.96
N ALA A 191 -3.93 6.20 7.31
CA ALA A 191 -2.82 6.61 8.15
C ALA A 191 -2.93 6.20 9.64
N ILE A 192 -3.99 5.50 10.01
CA ILE A 192 -4.12 4.94 11.36
C ILE A 192 -3.04 3.90 11.67
N THR A 193 -2.55 3.21 10.63
CA THR A 193 -1.52 2.18 10.75
C THR A 193 -0.34 2.45 9.83
N PRO A 194 0.92 2.32 10.31
CA PRO A 194 2.12 2.35 9.47
C PRO A 194 2.10 1.30 8.35
N ARG A 195 1.46 0.16 8.59
CA ARG A 195 1.43 -0.96 7.64
C ARG A 195 0.72 -0.67 6.35
N TYR A 196 -0.17 0.29 6.29
CA TYR A 196 -0.79 0.69 5.04
C TYR A 196 0.29 1.07 4.01
N TYR A 197 1.25 1.89 4.42
CA TYR A 197 2.36 2.31 3.55
C TYR A 197 3.39 1.20 3.34
N GLY A 198 3.65 0.39 4.35
CA GLY A 198 4.58 -0.73 4.27
C GLY A 198 4.10 -1.91 3.43
N ALA A 199 2.80 -2.00 3.16
CA ALA A 199 2.20 -3.13 2.43
C ALA A 199 2.21 -3.00 0.91
N ALA A 200 2.56 -1.83 0.38
CA ALA A 200 2.66 -1.62 -1.06
C ALA A 200 3.83 -2.41 -1.66
N TYR A 201 3.56 -3.05 -2.81
CA TYR A 201 4.57 -3.76 -3.58
C TYR A 201 5.20 -2.84 -4.61
N LEU A 202 6.47 -3.08 -4.88
CA LEU A 202 7.24 -2.39 -5.93
C LEU A 202 8.09 -3.41 -6.69
N LEU A 203 8.68 -2.99 -7.79
CA LEU A 203 9.72 -3.75 -8.47
C LEU A 203 11.08 -3.17 -8.13
N MET A 204 11.95 -4.03 -7.62
CA MET A 204 13.39 -3.79 -7.58
C MET A 204 14.02 -4.32 -8.86
N PHE A 205 15.06 -3.65 -9.36
CA PHE A 205 15.85 -4.14 -10.47
C PHE A 205 17.36 -4.04 -10.17
N ASN A 206 18.10 -5.03 -10.62
CA ASN A 206 19.55 -5.09 -10.50
C ASN A 206 20.21 -4.19 -11.55
N ARG A 207 20.87 -3.09 -11.12
CA ARG A 207 21.52 -2.11 -12.00
C ARG A 207 22.75 -2.67 -12.72
N GLU A 208 23.40 -3.67 -12.12
CA GLU A 208 24.58 -4.32 -12.73
C GLU A 208 24.13 -5.15 -13.93
N ILE A 209 23.05 -5.96 -13.80
CA ILE A 209 22.49 -6.71 -14.91
C ILE A 209 22.02 -5.76 -16.03
N VAL A 210 21.31 -4.67 -15.69
CA VAL A 210 20.89 -3.67 -16.67
C VAL A 210 22.07 -3.11 -17.45
N THR A 211 23.18 -2.79 -16.76
CA THR A 211 24.38 -2.23 -17.37
C THR A 211 25.13 -3.26 -18.21
N ASP A 212 25.38 -4.45 -17.65
CA ASP A 212 26.20 -5.50 -18.29
C ASP A 212 25.51 -6.08 -19.55
N MET A 213 24.19 -6.18 -19.50
CA MET A 213 23.38 -6.66 -20.64
C MET A 213 22.97 -5.53 -21.59
N SER A 214 23.33 -4.27 -21.28
CA SER A 214 22.96 -3.07 -22.07
C SER A 214 21.45 -2.92 -22.24
N LEU A 215 20.67 -3.25 -21.21
CA LEU A 215 19.21 -3.11 -21.20
C LEU A 215 18.80 -1.62 -21.02
N PRO A 216 17.59 -1.26 -21.44
CA PRO A 216 17.05 0.07 -21.14
C PRO A 216 16.99 0.34 -19.63
N ASP A 217 17.16 1.59 -19.22
CA ASP A 217 17.06 1.97 -17.81
C ASP A 217 15.58 2.07 -17.36
N PRO A 218 15.10 1.20 -16.45
CA PRO A 218 13.71 1.22 -15.99
C PRO A 218 13.29 2.52 -15.33
N LEU A 219 14.22 3.24 -14.65
CA LEU A 219 13.94 4.54 -14.04
C LEU A 219 13.67 5.61 -15.10
N ALA A 220 14.50 5.65 -16.14
CA ALA A 220 14.31 6.60 -17.24
C ALA A 220 12.99 6.32 -17.95
N LEU A 221 12.68 5.06 -18.22
CA LEU A 221 11.41 4.65 -18.84
C LEU A 221 10.20 5.03 -17.97
N THR A 222 10.29 4.85 -16.65
CA THR A 222 9.22 5.22 -15.71
C THR A 222 8.95 6.73 -15.75
N LYS A 223 9.99 7.55 -15.70
CA LYS A 223 9.87 9.02 -15.78
C LYS A 223 9.30 9.51 -17.11
N GLU A 224 9.60 8.81 -18.20
CA GLU A 224 9.07 9.10 -19.52
C GLU A 224 7.65 8.53 -19.75
N GLY A 225 7.08 7.81 -18.78
CA GLY A 225 5.79 7.13 -18.92
C GLY A 225 5.80 5.93 -19.86
N LYS A 226 6.98 5.41 -20.20
CA LYS A 226 7.21 4.32 -21.15
C LYS A 226 7.53 2.98 -20.46
N TRP A 227 7.49 2.91 -19.15
CA TRP A 227 7.66 1.67 -18.41
C TRP A 227 6.38 0.84 -18.52
N THR A 228 6.34 -0.09 -19.48
CA THR A 228 5.19 -0.91 -19.84
C THR A 228 5.49 -2.39 -19.69
N ILE A 229 4.43 -3.22 -19.61
CA ILE A 229 4.58 -4.65 -19.33
C ILE A 229 5.33 -5.40 -20.44
N ASP A 230 5.15 -5.02 -21.69
CA ASP A 230 5.89 -5.58 -22.83
C ASP A 230 7.39 -5.26 -22.73
N VAL A 231 7.75 -4.02 -22.38
CA VAL A 231 9.15 -3.62 -22.17
C VAL A 231 9.77 -4.41 -21.00
N MET A 232 9.03 -4.61 -19.90
CA MET A 232 9.52 -5.41 -18.77
C MET A 232 9.82 -6.86 -19.21
N PHE A 233 8.92 -7.49 -19.95
CA PHE A 233 9.10 -8.88 -20.41
C PHE A 233 10.22 -9.00 -21.46
N ASP A 234 10.38 -8.04 -22.35
CA ASP A 234 11.50 -8.00 -23.29
C ASP A 234 12.84 -7.92 -22.54
N MET A 235 12.93 -7.07 -21.52
CA MET A 235 14.13 -6.97 -20.68
C MET A 235 14.40 -8.28 -19.91
N MET A 236 13.37 -8.95 -19.40
CA MET A 236 13.54 -10.24 -18.72
C MET A 236 14.07 -11.32 -19.67
N ALA A 237 13.55 -11.38 -20.89
CA ALA A 237 14.02 -12.32 -21.90
C ALA A 237 15.50 -12.07 -22.27
N ASP A 238 15.88 -10.81 -22.46
CA ASP A 238 17.26 -10.43 -22.79
C ASP A 238 18.22 -10.62 -21.59
N ALA A 239 17.72 -10.67 -20.35
CA ALA A 239 18.55 -10.84 -19.16
C ALA A 239 18.90 -12.31 -18.86
N TYR A 240 18.24 -13.29 -19.46
CA TYR A 240 18.51 -14.70 -19.19
C TYR A 240 19.91 -15.12 -19.65
N VAL A 241 20.65 -15.80 -18.76
CA VAL A 241 21.96 -16.40 -19.06
C VAL A 241 22.08 -17.74 -18.37
N ASP A 242 22.27 -18.81 -19.12
CA ASP A 242 22.69 -20.13 -18.61
C ASP A 242 24.14 -20.03 -18.15
N LEU A 243 24.35 -19.77 -16.85
CA LEU A 243 25.69 -19.52 -16.27
C LEU A 243 26.48 -20.81 -16.06
N ASN A 244 25.80 -21.93 -15.81
CA ASN A 244 26.46 -23.20 -15.58
C ASN A 244 26.63 -24.04 -16.88
N GLY A 245 25.98 -23.64 -17.99
CA GLY A 245 26.10 -24.25 -19.31
C GLY A 245 25.43 -25.62 -19.42
N ASN A 246 24.45 -25.94 -18.56
CA ASN A 246 23.79 -27.25 -18.54
C ASN A 246 22.59 -27.33 -19.52
N GLY A 247 22.10 -26.18 -20.02
CA GLY A 247 20.97 -26.06 -20.92
C GLY A 247 19.61 -26.23 -20.26
N GLU A 248 19.55 -26.21 -18.94
CA GLU A 248 18.31 -26.21 -18.13
C GLU A 248 18.24 -24.88 -17.36
N VAL A 249 17.03 -24.36 -17.14
CA VAL A 249 16.83 -23.16 -16.30
C VAL A 249 16.79 -23.58 -14.84
N ASP A 250 17.74 -23.13 -14.04
CA ASP A 250 17.85 -23.49 -12.65
C ASP A 250 18.36 -22.33 -11.73
N GLN A 251 18.53 -22.63 -10.45
CA GLN A 251 18.97 -21.64 -9.46
C GLN A 251 20.42 -21.14 -9.64
N ASP A 252 21.22 -21.79 -10.48
CA ASP A 252 22.60 -21.40 -10.76
C ASP A 252 22.72 -20.44 -11.94
N ASP A 253 21.59 -20.11 -12.59
CA ASP A 253 21.51 -19.20 -13.74
C ASP A 253 21.22 -17.75 -13.35
N GLN A 254 21.36 -16.85 -14.33
CA GLN A 254 20.80 -15.50 -14.26
C GLN A 254 19.44 -15.48 -14.94
N ILE A 255 18.43 -14.93 -14.26
CA ILE A 255 17.03 -14.94 -14.70
C ILE A 255 16.42 -13.55 -14.72
N GLY A 256 15.32 -13.40 -15.47
CA GLY A 256 14.57 -12.15 -15.55
C GLY A 256 13.79 -11.82 -14.27
N PHE A 257 13.05 -12.78 -13.74
CA PHE A 257 12.18 -12.55 -12.59
C PHE A 257 11.92 -13.83 -11.79
N GLY A 258 11.86 -13.70 -10.48
CA GLY A 258 11.44 -14.78 -9.62
C GLY A 258 9.95 -14.75 -9.31
N TYR A 259 9.39 -15.92 -9.18
CA TYR A 259 7.96 -16.10 -9.03
C TYR A 259 7.54 -16.13 -7.56
N GLU A 260 6.61 -15.25 -7.19
CA GLU A 260 5.70 -15.45 -6.06
C GLU A 260 4.27 -15.67 -6.58
N THR A 261 3.46 -16.42 -5.83
CA THR A 261 2.10 -16.84 -6.23
C THR A 261 1.18 -15.69 -6.69
N LEU A 262 1.44 -14.47 -6.23
CA LEU A 262 0.64 -13.28 -6.53
C LEU A 262 1.22 -12.40 -7.64
N THR A 263 2.36 -12.73 -8.20
CA THR A 263 3.03 -11.85 -9.18
C THR A 263 2.15 -11.59 -10.42
N ALA A 264 1.45 -12.61 -10.92
CA ALA A 264 0.57 -12.42 -12.08
C ALA A 264 -0.59 -11.46 -11.76
N GLU A 265 -1.19 -11.54 -10.57
CA GLU A 265 -2.24 -10.63 -10.11
C GLU A 265 -1.72 -9.21 -9.99
N THR A 266 -0.54 -9.04 -9.43
CA THR A 266 0.09 -7.72 -9.26
C THR A 266 0.40 -7.06 -10.61
N LEU A 267 0.87 -7.83 -11.59
CA LEU A 267 1.09 -7.34 -12.96
C LEU A 267 -0.22 -6.95 -13.65
N VAL A 268 -1.29 -7.74 -13.46
CA VAL A 268 -2.62 -7.43 -14.01
C VAL A 268 -3.14 -6.13 -13.40
N LEU A 269 -3.00 -5.94 -12.09
CA LEU A 269 -3.39 -4.69 -11.40
C LEU A 269 -2.55 -3.50 -11.85
N GLY A 270 -1.23 -3.67 -12.00
CA GLY A 270 -0.33 -2.65 -12.54
C GLY A 270 -0.77 -2.17 -13.94
N CYS A 271 -1.32 -3.08 -14.75
CA CYS A 271 -1.92 -2.78 -16.04
C CYS A 271 -3.33 -2.15 -15.96
N GLY A 272 -3.84 -1.84 -14.77
CA GLY A 272 -5.13 -1.16 -14.58
C GLY A 272 -6.34 -2.07 -14.59
N TYR A 273 -6.18 -3.40 -14.50
CA TYR A 273 -7.31 -4.35 -14.48
C TYR A 273 -7.50 -4.93 -13.09
N HIS A 274 -8.76 -5.05 -12.68
CA HIS A 274 -9.20 -5.80 -11.51
C HIS A 274 -9.93 -7.08 -11.93
N TYR A 275 -9.85 -8.12 -11.13
CA TYR A 275 -10.62 -9.37 -11.32
C TYR A 275 -12.08 -9.21 -10.91
N VAL A 276 -12.35 -8.24 -10.01
CA VAL A 276 -13.70 -7.85 -9.60
C VAL A 276 -13.83 -6.34 -9.67
N GLU A 277 -14.76 -5.86 -10.46
CA GLU A 277 -15.26 -4.50 -10.39
C GLU A 277 -16.38 -4.39 -9.36
N ASN A 278 -16.37 -3.28 -8.63
CA ASN A 278 -17.39 -2.95 -7.65
C ASN A 278 -18.03 -1.60 -7.99
N GLU A 279 -19.16 -1.65 -8.68
CA GLU A 279 -19.92 -0.46 -9.02
C GLU A 279 -21.06 -0.23 -8.03
N ASN A 280 -20.93 0.78 -7.16
CA ASN A 280 -21.95 1.13 -6.17
C ASN A 280 -22.38 -0.06 -5.29
N GLY A 281 -21.39 -0.84 -4.83
CA GLY A 281 -21.61 -2.00 -3.98
C GLY A 281 -22.07 -3.27 -4.71
N LYS A 282 -22.21 -3.21 -6.04
CA LYS A 282 -22.51 -4.39 -6.87
C LYS A 282 -21.25 -4.92 -7.52
N MET A 283 -20.96 -6.18 -7.24
CA MET A 283 -19.78 -6.85 -7.74
C MET A 283 -20.02 -7.50 -9.10
N ARG A 284 -19.01 -7.39 -9.98
CA ARG A 284 -18.96 -8.07 -11.25
C ARG A 284 -17.55 -8.66 -11.46
N ALA A 285 -17.48 -9.92 -11.83
CA ALA A 285 -16.23 -10.50 -12.31
C ALA A 285 -15.92 -10.00 -13.73
N THR A 286 -14.65 -9.73 -14.01
CA THR A 286 -14.17 -9.07 -15.24
C THR A 286 -13.56 -10.03 -16.23
N PHE A 287 -13.54 -11.33 -15.96
CA PHE A 287 -12.88 -12.36 -16.79
C PHE A 287 -13.54 -12.59 -18.14
N ASP A 288 -14.54 -11.80 -18.52
CA ASP A 288 -15.10 -11.68 -19.87
C ASP A 288 -14.76 -10.34 -20.57
N ASP A 289 -13.97 -9.47 -19.92
CA ASP A 289 -13.39 -8.30 -20.57
C ASP A 289 -12.34 -8.73 -21.60
N GLU A 290 -12.49 -8.27 -22.85
CA GLU A 290 -11.66 -8.70 -23.98
C GLU A 290 -10.17 -8.28 -23.79
N ASN A 291 -9.93 -7.12 -23.15
CA ASN A 291 -8.58 -6.62 -22.93
C ASN A 291 -7.89 -7.40 -21.81
N LEU A 292 -8.57 -7.61 -20.68
CA LEU A 292 -8.05 -8.44 -19.58
C LEU A 292 -7.76 -9.87 -20.07
N VAL A 293 -8.68 -10.48 -20.81
CA VAL A 293 -8.48 -11.83 -21.40
C VAL A 293 -7.26 -11.86 -22.30
N THR A 294 -7.10 -10.84 -23.15
CA THR A 294 -5.96 -10.74 -24.07
C THR A 294 -4.64 -10.60 -23.30
N LEU A 295 -4.61 -9.72 -22.29
CA LEU A 295 -3.45 -9.54 -21.41
C LEU A 295 -3.08 -10.84 -20.71
N MET A 296 -4.04 -11.51 -20.07
CA MET A 296 -3.78 -12.75 -19.33
C MET A 296 -3.30 -13.88 -20.26
N GLN A 297 -3.85 -14.01 -21.45
CA GLN A 297 -3.41 -15.00 -22.44
C GLN A 297 -1.99 -14.70 -22.93
N TRP A 298 -1.68 -13.42 -23.17
CA TRP A 298 -0.33 -12.99 -23.55
C TRP A 298 0.66 -13.28 -22.40
N MET A 299 0.32 -12.93 -21.17
CA MET A 299 1.18 -13.22 -20.00
C MET A 299 1.46 -14.72 -19.85
N VAL A 300 0.45 -15.59 -20.02
CA VAL A 300 0.65 -17.05 -19.99
C VAL A 300 1.67 -17.51 -21.05
N GLN A 301 1.66 -16.88 -22.23
CA GLN A 301 2.65 -17.19 -23.27
C GLN A 301 4.07 -16.72 -22.87
N GLN A 302 4.16 -15.53 -22.26
CA GLN A 302 5.45 -15.02 -21.79
C GLN A 302 6.03 -15.90 -20.68
N TYR A 303 5.21 -16.33 -19.72
CA TYR A 303 5.62 -17.20 -18.60
C TYR A 303 6.14 -18.58 -19.04
N GLN A 304 5.84 -18.99 -20.25
CA GLN A 304 6.35 -20.26 -20.82
C GLN A 304 7.74 -20.13 -21.46
N GLN A 305 8.32 -18.94 -21.53
CA GLN A 305 9.66 -18.73 -22.08
C GLN A 305 10.72 -19.04 -21.01
N ASP A 306 11.78 -19.73 -21.43
CA ASP A 306 12.89 -20.08 -20.53
C ASP A 306 13.59 -18.81 -19.98
N GLY A 307 13.90 -18.83 -18.69
CA GLY A 307 14.65 -17.77 -18.01
C GLY A 307 13.89 -16.49 -17.71
N ILE A 308 12.64 -16.34 -18.18
CA ILE A 308 11.84 -15.14 -17.85
C ILE A 308 11.38 -15.21 -16.41
N ILE A 309 10.71 -16.29 -16.02
CA ILE A 309 10.19 -16.48 -14.67
C ILE A 309 10.57 -17.87 -14.18
N LEU A 310 11.15 -17.92 -12.99
CA LEU A 310 11.49 -19.17 -12.32
C LEU A 310 10.43 -19.51 -11.28
N ASP A 311 9.81 -20.69 -11.38
CA ASP A 311 8.85 -21.18 -10.40
C ASP A 311 9.58 -21.66 -9.12
N GLY A 312 9.49 -20.89 -8.03
CA GLY A 312 10.05 -21.25 -6.73
C GLY A 312 9.44 -22.48 -6.07
N ALA A 313 8.37 -23.07 -6.64
CA ALA A 313 7.70 -24.27 -6.06
C ALA A 313 8.55 -25.55 -6.14
N ASN A 314 9.63 -25.58 -6.92
CA ASN A 314 10.46 -26.77 -7.14
C ASN A 314 11.69 -26.89 -6.22
N GLY A 315 11.68 -26.21 -5.06
CA GLY A 315 12.77 -26.28 -4.07
C GLY A 315 13.95 -25.36 -4.41
N ILE A 316 13.75 -24.39 -5.25
CA ILE A 316 14.72 -23.34 -5.61
C ILE A 316 14.72 -22.29 -4.49
N ASP A 317 15.89 -21.97 -3.99
CA ASP A 317 16.08 -20.86 -3.06
C ASP A 317 16.18 -19.53 -3.83
N TYR A 318 15.01 -18.98 -4.15
CA TYR A 318 14.91 -17.72 -4.89
C TYR A 318 15.53 -16.54 -4.12
N GLY A 319 15.35 -16.50 -2.78
CA GLY A 319 15.94 -15.47 -1.95
C GLY A 319 17.47 -15.44 -2.07
N ALA A 320 18.11 -16.61 -2.07
CA ALA A 320 19.56 -16.72 -2.30
C ALA A 320 19.99 -16.27 -3.71
N MET A 321 19.14 -16.44 -4.73
CA MET A 321 19.42 -15.93 -6.08
C MET A 321 19.37 -14.41 -6.12
N VAL A 322 18.37 -13.79 -5.48
CA VAL A 322 18.26 -12.33 -5.35
C VAL A 322 19.45 -11.76 -4.58
N GLU A 323 19.78 -12.32 -3.43
CA GLU A 323 20.95 -11.91 -2.63
C GLU A 323 22.26 -12.02 -3.42
N ALA A 324 22.39 -13.05 -4.25
CA ALA A 324 23.56 -13.25 -5.13
C ALA A 324 23.56 -12.34 -6.38
N GLY A 325 22.58 -11.46 -6.57
CA GLY A 325 22.51 -10.56 -7.72
C GLY A 325 22.23 -11.24 -9.06
N ARG A 326 21.60 -12.42 -9.05
CA ARG A 326 21.33 -13.22 -10.26
C ARG A 326 19.91 -13.06 -10.82
N VAL A 327 19.15 -12.11 -10.30
CA VAL A 327 17.78 -11.84 -10.72
C VAL A 327 17.70 -10.40 -11.21
N LEU A 328 17.13 -10.18 -12.40
CA LEU A 328 16.95 -8.82 -12.94
C LEU A 328 15.92 -8.04 -12.15
N PHE A 329 14.73 -8.60 -11.95
CA PHE A 329 13.63 -7.99 -11.21
C PHE A 329 13.20 -8.84 -10.02
N ASP A 330 12.90 -8.18 -8.91
CA ASP A 330 12.29 -8.76 -7.72
C ASP A 330 11.15 -7.86 -7.23
N SER A 331 10.16 -8.42 -6.53
CA SER A 331 8.97 -7.66 -6.09
C SER A 331 8.75 -7.74 -4.58
N PRO A 332 9.56 -7.06 -3.78
CA PRO A 332 9.32 -6.96 -2.34
C PRO A 332 8.16 -6.02 -2.02
N CYS A 333 7.52 -6.24 -0.89
CA CYS A 333 6.75 -5.17 -0.26
C CYS A 333 7.68 -4.16 0.43
N THR A 334 7.23 -2.91 0.54
CA THR A 334 8.09 -1.80 0.98
C THR A 334 8.73 -2.01 2.35
N PHE A 335 8.07 -2.67 3.30
CA PHE A 335 8.69 -2.94 4.60
C PHE A 335 9.75 -4.06 4.58
N SER A 336 9.78 -4.91 3.56
CA SER A 336 10.82 -5.94 3.39
C SER A 336 12.15 -5.35 2.88
N MET A 337 12.13 -4.08 2.44
CA MET A 337 13.30 -3.41 1.85
C MET A 337 14.52 -3.32 2.78
N ALA A 338 14.32 -3.42 4.10
CA ALA A 338 15.43 -3.42 5.04
C ALA A 338 16.44 -4.56 4.80
N ALA A 339 15.97 -5.71 4.31
CA ALA A 339 16.81 -6.86 4.01
C ALA A 339 17.79 -6.60 2.85
N TYR A 340 17.46 -5.69 1.95
CA TYR A 340 18.27 -5.39 0.76
C TYR A 340 19.44 -4.42 1.03
N ARG A 341 19.54 -3.86 2.23
CA ARG A 341 20.64 -2.95 2.60
C ARG A 341 22.02 -3.62 2.55
N ASP A 342 22.05 -4.90 2.86
CA ASP A 342 23.28 -5.68 2.98
C ASP A 342 23.70 -6.35 1.66
N TYR A 343 22.92 -6.15 0.57
CA TYR A 343 23.26 -6.70 -0.74
C TYR A 343 24.47 -5.99 -1.35
N GLU A 344 25.36 -6.78 -1.95
CA GLU A 344 26.63 -6.28 -2.48
C GLU A 344 26.47 -5.55 -3.84
N TYR A 345 25.39 -5.78 -4.56
CA TYR A 345 25.11 -5.15 -5.86
C TYR A 345 24.23 -3.90 -5.73
N ASP A 346 24.34 -3.00 -6.72
CA ASP A 346 23.50 -1.80 -6.79
C ASP A 346 22.14 -2.12 -7.41
N PHE A 347 21.08 -1.58 -6.82
CA PHE A 347 19.71 -1.78 -7.30
C PHE A 347 18.94 -0.45 -7.44
N GLY A 348 17.94 -0.47 -8.30
CA GLY A 348 16.96 0.60 -8.44
C GLY A 348 15.55 0.09 -8.13
N MET A 349 14.59 1.02 -8.12
CA MET A 349 13.18 0.70 -7.87
C MET A 349 12.30 1.42 -8.86
N VAL A 350 11.24 0.72 -9.27
CA VAL A 350 10.21 1.25 -10.16
C VAL A 350 8.84 0.73 -9.71
N PRO A 351 7.74 1.41 -10.06
CA PRO A 351 6.40 0.85 -9.90
C PRO A 351 6.21 -0.37 -10.80
N PHE A 352 5.14 -1.12 -10.57
CA PHE A 352 4.70 -2.11 -11.55
C PHE A 352 4.41 -1.44 -12.89
N PRO A 353 4.69 -2.14 -14.03
CA PRO A 353 4.55 -1.54 -15.34
C PRO A 353 3.09 -1.28 -15.69
N LYS A 354 2.87 -0.28 -16.52
CA LYS A 354 1.58 -0.03 -17.19
C LYS A 354 1.31 -1.06 -18.28
N GLU A 355 0.05 -1.21 -18.69
CA GLU A 355 -0.29 -1.98 -19.87
C GLU A 355 0.37 -1.38 -21.12
N ASN A 356 0.25 -0.04 -21.27
CA ASN A 356 0.79 0.70 -22.39
C ASN A 356 1.02 2.18 -22.01
N GLU A 357 1.63 2.96 -22.89
CA GLU A 357 1.94 4.38 -22.65
C GLU A 357 0.69 5.28 -22.45
N MET A 358 -0.50 4.84 -22.88
CA MET A 358 -1.74 5.60 -22.76
C MET A 358 -2.42 5.43 -21.39
N GLN A 359 -2.03 4.44 -20.61
CA GLN A 359 -2.56 4.27 -19.24
C GLN A 359 -2.16 5.45 -18.38
N ASP A 360 -3.14 6.01 -17.66
CA ASP A 360 -2.95 7.16 -16.78
C ASP A 360 -2.33 6.72 -15.45
N GLY A 361 -1.08 7.10 -15.23
CA GLY A 361 -0.33 6.79 -14.00
C GLY A 361 0.08 5.32 -13.84
N TYR A 362 0.82 5.07 -12.75
CA TYR A 362 1.22 3.74 -12.29
C TYR A 362 0.36 3.35 -11.10
N ILE A 363 0.10 2.05 -10.93
CA ILE A 363 -0.74 1.51 -9.86
C ILE A 363 0.11 0.61 -8.98
N SER A 364 0.01 0.81 -7.66
CA SER A 364 0.68 -0.02 -6.66
C SER A 364 -0.32 -0.98 -6.03
N TYR A 365 0.10 -2.21 -5.83
CA TYR A 365 -0.69 -3.25 -5.19
C TYR A 365 -0.33 -3.38 -3.71
N ALA A 366 -1.34 -3.42 -2.85
CA ALA A 366 -1.18 -3.80 -1.45
C ALA A 366 -1.79 -5.18 -1.22
N GLN A 367 -0.98 -6.09 -0.73
CA GLN A 367 -1.39 -7.48 -0.51
C GLN A 367 -2.39 -7.59 0.65
N PRO A 368 -3.59 -8.16 0.45
CA PRO A 368 -4.64 -8.19 1.47
C PRO A 368 -4.29 -8.98 2.73
N TRP A 369 -3.33 -9.90 2.65
CA TRP A 369 -2.80 -10.62 3.83
C TRP A 369 -1.76 -9.82 4.62
N VAL A 370 -1.32 -8.68 4.09
CA VAL A 370 -0.34 -7.78 4.71
C VAL A 370 -1.00 -6.49 5.20
N VAL A 371 -1.96 -5.96 4.45
CA VAL A 371 -2.72 -4.78 4.86
C VAL A 371 -3.45 -5.09 6.17
N THR A 372 -3.07 -4.37 7.22
CA THR A 372 -3.68 -4.49 8.55
C THR A 372 -4.58 -3.30 8.81
N VAL A 373 -5.82 -3.55 9.23
CA VAL A 373 -6.82 -2.53 9.51
C VAL A 373 -7.46 -2.74 10.88
N PRO A 374 -8.01 -1.69 11.49
CA PRO A 374 -8.74 -1.79 12.74
C PRO A 374 -10.18 -2.28 12.49
N TYR A 375 -10.69 -3.08 13.41
CA TYR A 375 -12.06 -3.59 13.45
C TYR A 375 -12.68 -3.24 14.81
N VAL A 376 -13.93 -2.82 14.81
CA VAL A 376 -14.68 -2.50 16.03
C VAL A 376 -15.66 -3.63 16.33
N PRO A 377 -15.49 -4.37 17.45
CA PRO A 377 -16.37 -5.46 17.83
C PRO A 377 -17.82 -5.00 18.06
N VAL A 378 -18.80 -5.82 17.70
CA VAL A 378 -20.22 -5.55 17.95
C VAL A 378 -20.60 -5.54 19.45
N THR A 379 -19.68 -5.94 20.32
CA THR A 379 -19.81 -5.80 21.78
C THR A 379 -19.62 -4.39 22.28
N ASN A 380 -19.08 -3.47 21.46
CA ASN A 380 -18.97 -2.05 21.80
C ASN A 380 -20.34 -1.38 21.68
N THR A 381 -20.90 -1.00 22.81
CA THR A 381 -22.24 -0.40 22.90
C THR A 381 -22.24 0.85 23.75
N GLY A 382 -23.30 1.64 23.72
CA GLY A 382 -23.43 2.87 24.51
C GLY A 382 -22.33 3.87 24.19
N ASP A 383 -21.72 4.48 25.19
CA ASP A 383 -20.69 5.52 25.02
C ASP A 383 -19.34 4.98 24.50
N VAL A 384 -19.11 3.66 24.55
CA VAL A 384 -17.85 3.04 24.08
C VAL A 384 -17.74 3.12 22.56
N LEU A 385 -18.83 2.91 21.83
CA LEU A 385 -18.81 2.91 20.38
C LEU A 385 -18.41 4.27 19.77
N PRO A 386 -19.04 5.41 20.14
CA PRO A 386 -18.62 6.72 19.64
C PRO A 386 -17.21 7.13 20.16
N MET A 387 -16.82 6.76 21.37
CA MET A 387 -15.45 6.97 21.85
C MET A 387 -14.44 6.25 20.95
N THR A 388 -14.70 4.97 20.64
CA THR A 388 -13.84 4.18 19.75
C THR A 388 -13.69 4.83 18.38
N GLY A 389 -14.79 5.27 17.75
CA GLY A 389 -14.75 5.93 16.46
C GLY A 389 -13.99 7.25 16.47
N THR A 390 -14.19 8.08 17.50
CA THR A 390 -13.46 9.34 17.66
C THR A 390 -11.96 9.11 17.83
N LEU A 391 -11.56 8.13 18.65
CA LEU A 391 -10.15 7.83 18.87
C LEU A 391 -9.49 7.23 17.63
N MET A 392 -10.16 6.34 16.90
CA MET A 392 -9.68 5.82 15.64
C MET A 392 -9.47 6.92 14.59
N ASP A 393 -10.41 7.87 14.50
CA ASP A 393 -10.32 9.00 13.57
C ASP A 393 -9.15 9.92 13.94
N ALA A 394 -8.99 10.22 15.24
CA ALA A 394 -7.89 11.00 15.76
C ALA A 394 -6.52 10.31 15.55
N MET A 395 -6.45 8.99 15.76
CA MET A 395 -5.25 8.21 15.46
C MET A 395 -4.87 8.30 13.96
N ALA A 396 -5.86 8.29 13.06
CA ALA A 396 -5.64 8.41 11.63
C ALA A 396 -5.20 9.84 11.24
N ALA A 397 -5.83 10.87 11.79
CA ALA A 397 -5.48 12.27 11.56
C ALA A 397 -4.04 12.59 12.03
N TYR A 398 -3.68 12.18 13.24
CA TYR A 398 -2.32 12.32 13.76
C TYR A 398 -1.32 11.48 12.96
N GLY A 399 -1.71 10.26 12.61
CA GLY A 399 -0.93 9.36 11.77
C GLY A 399 -0.54 10.00 10.45
N TYR A 400 -1.49 10.63 9.77
CA TYR A 400 -1.30 11.31 8.50
C TYR A 400 -0.29 12.47 8.59
N GLU A 401 -0.43 13.34 9.59
CA GLU A 401 0.40 14.53 9.71
C GLU A 401 1.77 14.28 10.35
N LYS A 402 1.89 13.31 11.26
CA LYS A 402 3.08 13.17 12.10
C LYS A 402 3.79 11.83 11.99
N VAL A 403 3.08 10.73 11.70
CA VAL A 403 3.70 9.40 11.60
C VAL A 403 4.06 9.06 10.16
N GLN A 404 3.16 9.33 9.22
CA GLN A 404 3.38 9.06 7.80
C GLN A 404 4.65 9.72 7.23
N PRO A 405 4.95 10.99 7.51
CA PRO A 405 6.21 11.61 7.04
C PRO A 405 7.45 10.88 7.55
N VAL A 406 7.41 10.39 8.79
CA VAL A 406 8.54 9.63 9.39
C VAL A 406 8.74 8.30 8.66
N ILE A 407 7.65 7.58 8.39
CA ILE A 407 7.71 6.32 7.62
C ILE A 407 8.24 6.57 6.21
N TYR A 408 7.77 7.63 5.57
CA TYR A 408 8.22 8.04 4.25
C TYR A 408 9.72 8.33 4.24
N ASP A 409 10.21 9.12 5.20
CA ASP A 409 11.63 9.42 5.35
C ASP A 409 12.45 8.15 5.63
N GLU A 410 11.96 7.25 6.48
CA GLU A 410 12.63 5.96 6.73
C GLU A 410 12.68 5.09 5.47
N VAL A 411 11.60 4.97 4.73
CA VAL A 411 11.57 4.23 3.47
C VAL A 411 12.51 4.84 2.44
N ILE A 412 12.58 6.17 2.34
CA ILE A 412 13.54 6.87 1.48
C ILE A 412 14.98 6.67 2.00
N MET A 413 15.22 6.80 3.31
CA MET A 413 16.54 6.64 3.92
C MET A 413 17.04 5.20 3.90
N LEU A 414 16.13 4.21 4.05
CA LEU A 414 16.43 2.79 3.88
C LEU A 414 17.02 2.49 2.50
N LYS A 415 16.57 3.23 1.52
CA LYS A 415 16.90 2.97 0.13
C LYS A 415 18.32 3.35 -0.22
N ASN A 416 19.05 4.13 0.62
CA ASN A 416 20.32 4.71 0.18
C ASN A 416 20.23 5.11 -1.30
N THR A 417 19.03 5.54 -1.71
CA THR A 417 18.81 5.99 -3.07
C THR A 417 19.65 7.24 -3.21
N ARG A 418 20.83 7.01 -3.71
CA ARG A 418 21.86 8.00 -3.92
C ARG A 418 21.47 9.01 -5.00
N ASP A 419 20.21 8.96 -5.46
CA ASP A 419 19.69 9.85 -6.49
C ASP A 419 18.26 10.37 -6.18
N GLU A 420 18.00 11.61 -6.60
CA GLU A 420 16.69 12.28 -6.52
C GLU A 420 15.58 11.49 -7.28
N ALA A 421 15.97 10.65 -8.23
CA ALA A 421 15.06 9.88 -9.06
C ALA A 421 14.19 8.91 -8.27
N SER A 422 14.71 8.43 -7.17
CA SER A 422 14.01 7.43 -6.35
C SER A 422 13.00 8.01 -5.37
N SER A 423 13.11 9.28 -4.98
CA SER A 423 12.05 9.91 -4.17
C SER A 423 10.76 10.09 -4.99
N GLU A 424 10.88 10.51 -6.25
CA GLU A 424 9.72 10.63 -7.17
C GLU A 424 9.01 9.28 -7.36
N ILE A 425 9.75 8.16 -7.37
CA ILE A 425 9.17 6.82 -7.48
C ILE A 425 8.39 6.45 -6.20
N VAL A 426 8.86 6.87 -5.03
CA VAL A 426 8.14 6.61 -3.76
C VAL A 426 6.81 7.36 -3.74
N ASP A 427 6.78 8.60 -4.21
CA ASP A 427 5.53 9.37 -4.36
C ASP A 427 4.54 8.61 -5.26
N MET A 428 4.98 8.18 -6.44
CA MET A 428 4.16 7.38 -7.37
C MET A 428 3.61 6.09 -6.74
N LEU A 429 4.42 5.41 -5.90
CA LEU A 429 4.02 4.18 -5.23
C LEU A 429 2.88 4.38 -4.23
N TYR A 430 2.85 5.53 -3.55
CA TYR A 430 1.86 5.78 -2.50
C TYR A 430 0.62 6.53 -2.98
N GLU A 431 0.68 7.21 -4.12
CA GLU A 431 -0.46 7.94 -4.68
C GLU A 431 -1.62 7.04 -5.10
N ASN A 432 -1.33 5.85 -5.64
CA ASN A 432 -2.33 4.96 -6.24
C ASN A 432 -2.22 3.53 -5.69
N VAL A 433 -2.28 3.38 -4.36
CA VAL A 433 -2.26 2.06 -3.72
C VAL A 433 -3.64 1.45 -3.75
N THR A 434 -3.80 0.32 -4.43
CA THR A 434 -5.06 -0.44 -4.53
C THR A 434 -4.92 -1.87 -4.00
N ILE A 435 -6.05 -2.54 -3.85
CA ILE A 435 -6.15 -3.93 -3.41
C ILE A 435 -7.10 -4.70 -4.34
N GLU A 436 -6.88 -5.99 -4.53
CA GLU A 436 -7.77 -6.83 -5.31
C GLU A 436 -8.85 -7.48 -4.43
N LEU A 437 -10.09 -7.10 -4.64
CA LEU A 437 -11.22 -7.63 -3.89
C LEU A 437 -11.36 -9.15 -4.07
N ALA A 438 -11.11 -9.67 -5.26
CA ALA A 438 -11.15 -11.11 -5.54
C ALA A 438 -10.22 -11.91 -4.61
N SER A 439 -9.05 -11.36 -4.27
CA SER A 439 -8.11 -11.99 -3.35
C SER A 439 -8.56 -11.93 -1.90
N CYS A 440 -9.34 -10.91 -1.52
CA CYS A 440 -9.95 -10.82 -0.20
C CYS A 440 -11.06 -11.85 0.01
N ILE A 441 -11.94 -12.03 -0.99
CA ILE A 441 -13.17 -12.86 -0.89
C ILE A 441 -13.02 -14.25 -1.52
N GLY A 442 -11.96 -14.50 -2.28
CA GLY A 442 -11.62 -15.81 -2.84
C GLY A 442 -12.55 -16.34 -3.95
N LEU A 443 -13.63 -15.62 -4.31
CA LEU A 443 -14.60 -15.96 -5.35
C LEU A 443 -15.07 -17.43 -5.31
N GLY A 444 -15.36 -17.97 -4.12
CA GLY A 444 -15.70 -19.39 -3.98
C GLY A 444 -14.57 -20.35 -4.40
N GLY A 445 -13.32 -19.92 -4.31
CA GLY A 445 -12.12 -20.69 -4.72
C GLY A 445 -11.72 -20.50 -6.18
N PHE A 446 -12.37 -19.60 -6.92
CA PHE A 446 -12.01 -19.33 -8.32
C PHE A 446 -10.68 -18.60 -8.45
N THR A 447 -10.34 -17.69 -7.51
CA THR A 447 -9.07 -16.98 -7.47
C THR A 447 -7.87 -17.94 -7.48
N ASN A 448 -7.94 -19.02 -6.68
CA ASN A 448 -6.89 -20.05 -6.67
C ASN A 448 -6.74 -20.77 -8.03
N LYS A 449 -7.83 -20.91 -8.79
CA LYS A 449 -7.77 -21.49 -10.14
C LYS A 449 -7.09 -20.53 -11.11
N VAL A 450 -7.35 -19.24 -11.01
CA VAL A 450 -6.68 -18.19 -11.79
C VAL A 450 -5.19 -18.21 -11.49
N GLN A 451 -4.78 -18.19 -10.22
CA GLN A 451 -3.38 -18.29 -9.84
C GLN A 451 -2.71 -19.55 -10.37
N SER A 452 -3.42 -20.69 -10.36
CA SER A 452 -2.91 -21.95 -10.90
C SER A 452 -2.61 -21.89 -12.41
N MET A 453 -3.29 -21.03 -13.18
CA MET A 453 -3.02 -20.84 -14.61
C MET A 453 -1.60 -20.34 -14.90
N PHE A 454 -1.06 -19.57 -13.97
CA PHE A 454 0.29 -19.02 -14.08
C PHE A 454 1.35 -19.89 -13.37
N THR A 455 0.96 -20.98 -12.75
CA THR A 455 1.82 -21.89 -11.97
C THR A 455 1.66 -23.34 -12.43
N SER A 456 1.10 -24.18 -11.56
CA SER A 456 0.98 -25.64 -11.77
C SER A 456 0.15 -26.05 -13.01
N GLN A 457 -0.69 -25.16 -13.52
CA GLN A 457 -1.50 -25.34 -14.73
C GLN A 457 -1.06 -24.43 -15.89
N LEU A 458 0.16 -23.90 -15.85
CA LEU A 458 0.68 -22.99 -16.87
C LEU A 458 0.55 -23.60 -18.29
N GLY A 459 -0.12 -22.88 -19.17
CA GLY A 459 -0.39 -23.29 -20.55
C GLY A 459 -1.35 -24.47 -20.73
N LYS A 460 -1.94 -25.02 -19.65
CA LYS A 460 -2.88 -26.17 -19.73
C LYS A 460 -4.34 -25.77 -19.79
N THR A 461 -4.66 -24.57 -19.35
CA THR A 461 -6.02 -24.03 -19.29
C THR A 461 -6.00 -22.57 -19.69
N ASP A 462 -6.98 -22.11 -20.46
CA ASP A 462 -7.16 -20.69 -20.78
C ASP A 462 -8.25 -20.07 -19.90
N ILE A 463 -8.14 -18.74 -19.67
CA ILE A 463 -9.05 -18.01 -18.77
C ILE A 463 -10.50 -18.04 -19.25
N THR A 464 -10.73 -17.98 -20.57
CA THR A 464 -12.09 -17.94 -21.12
C THR A 464 -12.83 -19.26 -20.83
N THR A 465 -12.16 -20.40 -21.04
CA THR A 465 -12.70 -21.72 -20.72
C THR A 465 -12.91 -21.87 -19.20
N LEU A 466 -11.93 -21.43 -18.41
CA LEU A 466 -11.97 -21.51 -16.97
C LEU A 466 -13.14 -20.67 -16.39
N TYR A 467 -13.29 -19.45 -16.86
CA TYR A 467 -14.37 -18.56 -16.43
C TYR A 467 -15.73 -19.07 -16.87
N ALA A 468 -15.90 -19.49 -18.14
CA ALA A 468 -17.17 -20.04 -18.62
C ALA A 468 -17.66 -21.23 -17.79
N ALA A 469 -16.74 -22.09 -17.34
CA ALA A 469 -17.07 -23.24 -16.51
C ALA A 469 -17.46 -22.88 -15.06
N ASN A 470 -17.14 -21.67 -14.59
CA ASN A 470 -17.35 -21.24 -13.19
C ASN A 470 -18.29 -20.03 -13.07
N ARG A 471 -18.71 -19.41 -14.16
CA ARG A 471 -19.46 -18.14 -14.21
C ARG A 471 -20.69 -18.15 -13.31
N GLU A 472 -21.55 -19.14 -13.45
CA GLU A 472 -22.79 -19.26 -12.64
C GLU A 472 -22.46 -19.36 -11.14
N SER A 473 -21.41 -20.09 -10.78
CA SER A 473 -20.95 -20.20 -9.38
C SER A 473 -20.46 -18.88 -8.81
N ILE A 474 -19.73 -18.08 -9.63
CA ILE A 474 -19.21 -16.76 -9.23
C ILE A 474 -20.38 -15.76 -9.11
N GLU A 475 -21.30 -15.73 -10.07
CA GLU A 475 -22.48 -14.86 -10.02
C GLU A 475 -23.35 -15.15 -8.79
N ASN A 476 -23.59 -16.43 -8.48
CA ASN A 476 -24.30 -16.83 -7.28
C ASN A 476 -23.54 -16.46 -6.00
N PHE A 477 -22.22 -16.61 -5.97
CA PHE A 477 -21.38 -16.20 -4.84
C PHE A 477 -21.53 -14.69 -4.55
N PHE A 478 -21.56 -13.81 -5.56
CA PHE A 478 -21.79 -12.38 -5.36
C PHE A 478 -23.17 -12.09 -4.79
N VAL A 479 -24.22 -12.71 -5.35
CA VAL A 479 -25.59 -12.54 -4.84
C VAL A 479 -25.72 -12.96 -3.37
N ASP A 480 -25.14 -14.09 -3.01
CA ASP A 480 -25.16 -14.60 -1.64
C ASP A 480 -24.37 -13.70 -0.69
N LEU A 481 -23.20 -13.20 -1.13
CA LEU A 481 -22.35 -12.33 -0.34
C LEU A 481 -23.01 -10.96 -0.10
N GLU A 482 -23.54 -10.33 -1.14
CA GLU A 482 -24.28 -9.06 -1.03
C GLU A 482 -25.49 -9.20 -0.09
N ALA A 483 -26.25 -10.29 -0.22
CA ALA A 483 -27.39 -10.56 0.66
C ALA A 483 -26.97 -10.74 2.13
N GLN A 484 -25.85 -11.44 2.37
CA GLN A 484 -25.31 -11.64 3.72
C GLN A 484 -24.87 -10.32 4.35
N PHE A 485 -24.19 -9.46 3.60
CA PHE A 485 -23.77 -8.15 4.09
C PHE A 485 -24.95 -7.23 4.41
N ALA A 486 -26.00 -7.23 3.55
CA ALA A 486 -27.22 -6.49 3.79
C ALA A 486 -27.96 -6.99 5.06
N GLU A 487 -28.00 -8.31 5.28
CA GLU A 487 -28.61 -8.90 6.49
C GLU A 487 -27.83 -8.51 7.76
N LEU A 488 -26.48 -8.60 7.74
CA LEU A 488 -25.63 -8.21 8.86
C LEU A 488 -25.85 -6.75 9.23
N ARG A 489 -25.86 -5.84 8.23
CA ARG A 489 -26.13 -4.42 8.45
C ARG A 489 -27.51 -4.18 9.06
N SER A 490 -28.55 -4.77 8.48
CA SER A 490 -29.93 -4.62 8.96
C SER A 490 -30.10 -5.10 10.41
N ASN A 491 -29.43 -6.18 10.80
CA ASN A 491 -29.45 -6.68 12.18
C ASN A 491 -28.82 -5.69 13.16
N LEU A 492 -27.73 -5.00 12.76
CA LEU A 492 -27.07 -4.00 13.58
C LEU A 492 -27.90 -2.71 13.68
N GLU A 493 -28.53 -2.25 12.59
CA GLU A 493 -29.44 -1.10 12.59
C GLU A 493 -30.67 -1.34 13.48
N ALA A 494 -31.18 -2.57 13.52
CA ALA A 494 -32.31 -2.92 14.39
C ALA A 494 -31.93 -3.05 15.88
N ALA A 495 -30.66 -3.20 16.20
CA ALA A 495 -30.15 -3.34 17.57
C ALA A 495 -29.74 -1.99 18.23
N GLN A 496 -29.58 -0.94 17.43
CA GLN A 496 -29.33 0.46 17.87
C GLN A 496 -30.66 1.17 18.19
#